data_7e2614fc965e01ae3184c9fb1792f110
#
_entry.id   7e2614fc965e01ae3184c9fb1792f110
#
_cell.length_a   1.000
_cell.length_b   1.000
_cell.length_c   1.000
_cell.angle_alpha   90.00
_cell.angle_beta   90.00
_cell.angle_gamma   90.00
#
_symmetry.space_group_name_H-M   'P 1'
#
loop_
_entity.id
_entity.type
_entity.pdbx_description
1 polymer ?
#
loop_
_entity_poly.entity_id
_entity_poly.type
_entity_poly.pdbx_seq_one_letter_code
_entity_poly.pdbx_strand_id
1 'polypeptide(L)'
;MPSGYTSDIYNGKEVTFKDFALGCARAFGACVMQRDDPTDVKPKIMPEESYHTEELKKLKKFKKPTKAQFDSYVKETIADYEKSIKEKNERKKRYSDILEKAKNWQPPTKEHERLKAFMIEQLTDSRSFDCGGLDHYEHELKVISAMTYKDYAKKKLAEHNRSIEYHKEYEAKDLFNIKQRNKWIKDLYDSL
;
A
#
# COMPACT_ATOMS: atom_id res chain seq x y z
N MET A 1 -4.41 -22.32 -32.59
CA MET A 1 -3.28 -22.60 -31.68
C MET A 1 -3.84 -23.33 -30.46
N PRO A 2 -3.20 -24.40 -29.98
CA PRO A 2 -3.62 -25.06 -28.77
C PRO A 2 -3.58 -24.08 -27.58
N SER A 3 -4.51 -24.18 -26.66
CA SER A 3 -4.45 -23.43 -25.39
C SER A 3 -3.29 -23.96 -24.54
N GLY A 4 -2.82 -23.19 -23.55
CA GLY A 4 -1.80 -23.67 -22.61
C GLY A 4 -2.19 -24.96 -21.88
N TYR A 5 -3.49 -25.24 -21.75
CA TYR A 5 -4.00 -26.47 -21.14
C TYR A 5 -3.94 -27.71 -22.03
N THR A 6 -3.93 -27.54 -23.35
CA THR A 6 -3.94 -28.62 -24.35
C THR A 6 -2.62 -28.78 -25.09
N SER A 7 -1.61 -27.98 -24.76
CA SER A 7 -0.32 -27.97 -25.46
C SER A 7 0.41 -29.32 -25.40
N ASP A 8 0.34 -30.02 -24.27
CA ASP A 8 1.00 -31.31 -24.10
C ASP A 8 0.33 -32.40 -24.96
N ILE A 9 -1.02 -32.39 -25.02
CA ILE A 9 -1.78 -33.28 -25.93
C ILE A 9 -1.45 -32.97 -27.37
N TYR A 10 -1.43 -31.68 -27.75
CA TYR A 10 -1.09 -31.26 -29.12
C TYR A 10 0.32 -31.70 -29.52
N ASN A 11 1.27 -31.67 -28.58
CA ASN A 11 2.67 -32.08 -28.82
C ASN A 11 2.88 -33.60 -28.74
N GLY A 12 1.82 -34.39 -28.57
CA GLY A 12 1.88 -35.85 -28.53
C GLY A 12 2.46 -36.42 -27.23
N LYS A 13 2.49 -35.64 -26.14
CA LYS A 13 2.88 -36.17 -24.85
C LYS A 13 1.78 -37.07 -24.30
N GLU A 14 2.18 -38.11 -23.57
CA GLU A 14 1.25 -38.95 -22.82
C GLU A 14 0.68 -38.14 -21.65
N VAL A 15 -0.64 -37.87 -21.68
CA VAL A 15 -1.35 -37.08 -20.65
C VAL A 15 -2.51 -37.92 -20.13
N THR A 16 -2.51 -38.20 -18.83
CA THR A 16 -3.65 -38.89 -18.20
C THR A 16 -4.83 -37.90 -18.07
N PHE A 17 -6.06 -38.43 -18.03
CA PHE A 17 -7.26 -37.60 -17.76
C PHE A 17 -7.11 -36.81 -16.45
N LYS A 18 -6.57 -37.45 -15.43
CA LYS A 18 -6.28 -36.84 -14.13
C LYS A 18 -5.33 -35.64 -14.25
N ASP A 19 -4.23 -35.78 -14.96
CA ASP A 19 -3.26 -34.67 -15.15
C ASP A 19 -3.88 -33.52 -15.93
N PHE A 20 -4.66 -33.81 -16.96
CA PHE A 20 -5.38 -32.81 -17.74
C PHE A 20 -6.42 -32.06 -16.88
N ALA A 21 -7.23 -32.81 -16.11
CA ALA A 21 -8.25 -32.23 -15.25
C ALA A 21 -7.65 -31.32 -14.16
N LEU A 22 -6.57 -31.77 -13.51
CA LEU A 22 -5.85 -30.97 -12.51
C LEU A 22 -5.19 -29.73 -13.12
N GLY A 23 -4.69 -29.83 -14.33
CA GLY A 23 -4.18 -28.70 -15.11
C GLY A 23 -5.27 -27.66 -15.37
N CYS A 24 -6.44 -28.09 -15.83
CA CYS A 24 -7.59 -27.22 -16.07
C CYS A 24 -8.18 -26.62 -14.81
N ALA A 25 -8.15 -27.33 -13.68
CA ALA A 25 -8.69 -26.88 -12.40
C ALA A 25 -8.10 -25.55 -11.92
N ARG A 26 -6.87 -25.21 -12.33
CA ARG A 26 -6.21 -23.93 -12.01
C ARG A 26 -6.96 -22.70 -12.55
N ALA A 27 -7.81 -22.85 -13.55
CA ALA A 27 -8.62 -21.77 -14.10
C ALA A 27 -10.00 -21.66 -13.44
N PHE A 28 -10.35 -22.54 -12.50
CA PHE A 28 -11.70 -22.65 -11.98
C PHE A 28 -11.76 -22.63 -10.44
N GLY A 29 -12.90 -22.19 -9.95
CA GLY A 29 -13.31 -22.31 -8.57
C GLY A 29 -12.23 -21.82 -7.59
N ALA A 30 -11.94 -22.67 -6.62
CA ALA A 30 -10.98 -22.37 -5.56
C ALA A 30 -9.51 -22.27 -6.01
N CYS A 31 -9.21 -22.66 -7.24
CA CYS A 31 -7.84 -22.66 -7.79
C CYS A 31 -7.58 -21.53 -8.78
N VAL A 32 -8.54 -20.63 -9.02
CA VAL A 32 -8.44 -19.55 -10.03
C VAL A 32 -7.21 -18.65 -9.83
N MET A 33 -6.75 -18.47 -8.61
CA MET A 33 -5.54 -17.70 -8.29
C MET A 33 -4.23 -18.39 -8.75
N GLN A 34 -4.28 -19.68 -9.10
CA GLN A 34 -3.14 -20.46 -9.62
C GLN A 34 -3.11 -20.51 -11.15
N ARG A 35 -3.98 -19.76 -11.82
CA ARG A 35 -4.09 -19.76 -13.29
C ARG A 35 -2.75 -19.47 -13.99
N ASP A 36 -1.99 -18.55 -13.42
CA ASP A 36 -0.74 -18.08 -14.00
C ASP A 36 0.49 -18.84 -13.47
N ASP A 37 0.28 -19.85 -12.59
CA ASP A 37 1.36 -20.73 -12.14
C ASP A 37 1.85 -21.62 -13.28
N PRO A 38 3.09 -22.17 -13.22
CA PRO A 38 3.58 -23.14 -14.19
C PRO A 38 2.63 -24.33 -14.36
N THR A 39 2.54 -24.88 -15.56
CA THR A 39 1.57 -25.91 -15.94
C THR A 39 1.73 -27.22 -15.21
N ASP A 40 2.90 -27.50 -14.65
CA ASP A 40 3.23 -28.66 -13.83
C ASP A 40 2.81 -28.53 -12.35
N VAL A 41 2.43 -27.31 -11.93
CA VAL A 41 1.94 -27.08 -10.55
C VAL A 41 0.49 -27.56 -10.44
N LYS A 42 0.29 -28.61 -9.64
CA LYS A 42 -1.04 -29.17 -9.36
C LYS A 42 -1.67 -28.50 -8.13
N PRO A 43 -3.01 -28.37 -8.10
CA PRO A 43 -3.70 -27.87 -6.91
C PRO A 43 -3.31 -28.64 -5.64
N LYS A 44 -2.96 -27.91 -4.58
CA LYS A 44 -2.54 -28.50 -3.29
C LYS A 44 -3.46 -28.06 -2.16
N ILE A 45 -3.68 -28.95 -1.21
CA ILE A 45 -4.28 -28.63 0.08
C ILE A 45 -3.38 -27.62 0.79
N MET A 46 -3.94 -26.54 1.28
CA MET A 46 -3.23 -25.53 2.07
C MET A 46 -3.31 -25.85 3.56
N PRO A 47 -2.28 -25.53 4.35
CA PRO A 47 -2.40 -25.50 5.80
C PRO A 47 -3.60 -24.62 6.23
N GLU A 48 -4.34 -25.07 7.25
CA GLU A 48 -5.43 -24.27 7.83
C GLU A 48 -4.87 -23.19 8.78
N GLU A 49 -4.00 -22.35 8.23
CA GLU A 49 -3.33 -21.27 8.94
C GLU A 49 -3.52 -19.97 8.18
N SER A 50 -3.82 -18.88 8.91
CA SER A 50 -3.91 -17.53 8.36
C SER A 50 -2.71 -16.71 8.79
N TYR A 51 -2.23 -15.82 7.91
CA TYR A 51 -1.29 -14.76 8.27
C TYR A 51 -1.77 -13.97 9.49
N HIS A 52 -3.08 -13.73 9.59
CA HIS A 52 -3.68 -13.01 10.70
C HIS A 52 -3.52 -13.71 12.04
N THR A 53 -3.45 -15.04 12.07
CA THR A 53 -3.15 -15.84 13.30
C THR A 53 -1.80 -15.46 13.89
N GLU A 54 -0.77 -15.33 13.06
CA GLU A 54 0.57 -14.95 13.53
C GLU A 54 0.61 -13.49 13.99
N GLU A 55 -0.08 -12.59 13.29
CA GLU A 55 -0.16 -11.18 13.71
C GLU A 55 -0.90 -11.04 15.05
N LEU A 56 -1.98 -11.80 15.27
CA LEU A 56 -2.66 -11.83 16.57
C LEU A 56 -1.77 -12.32 17.71
N LYS A 57 -0.90 -13.32 17.44
CA LYS A 57 0.10 -13.75 18.43
C LYS A 57 1.10 -12.65 18.77
N LYS A 58 1.54 -11.87 17.78
CA LYS A 58 2.42 -10.70 18.00
C LYS A 58 1.71 -9.60 18.80
N LEU A 59 0.46 -9.30 18.44
CA LEU A 59 -0.34 -8.28 19.12
C LEU A 59 -0.60 -8.62 20.62
N LYS A 60 -0.71 -9.90 20.98
CA LYS A 60 -0.81 -10.32 22.39
C LYS A 60 0.40 -9.91 23.25
N LYS A 61 1.55 -9.62 22.63
CA LYS A 61 2.77 -9.18 23.32
C LYS A 61 2.85 -7.67 23.50
N PHE A 62 1.80 -6.94 23.15
CA PHE A 62 1.77 -5.48 23.29
C PHE A 62 2.09 -5.03 24.70
N LYS A 63 2.97 -4.06 24.79
CA LYS A 63 3.29 -3.35 26.04
C LYS A 63 2.93 -1.88 25.88
N LYS A 64 2.40 -1.30 26.94
CA LYS A 64 2.18 0.16 26.95
C LYS A 64 3.50 0.88 26.64
N PRO A 65 3.47 1.92 25.80
CA PRO A 65 4.68 2.68 25.51
C PRO A 65 5.25 3.30 26.81
N THR A 66 6.55 3.39 26.90
CA THR A 66 7.23 4.07 28.00
C THR A 66 7.27 5.57 27.76
N LYS A 67 7.54 6.34 28.84
CA LYS A 67 7.74 7.79 28.70
C LYS A 67 8.93 8.11 27.79
N ALA A 68 10.02 7.36 27.88
CA ALA A 68 11.18 7.55 27.02
C ALA A 68 10.84 7.36 25.53
N GLN A 69 10.01 6.36 25.19
CA GLN A 69 9.51 6.18 23.83
C GLN A 69 8.63 7.34 23.35
N PHE A 70 7.81 7.89 24.24
CA PHE A 70 7.03 9.08 23.95
C PHE A 70 7.92 10.30 23.69
N ASP A 71 8.91 10.55 24.55
CA ASP A 71 9.81 11.69 24.43
C ASP A 71 10.63 11.60 23.12
N SER A 72 11.11 10.41 22.75
CA SER A 72 11.79 10.17 21.45
C SER A 72 10.85 10.43 20.28
N TYR A 73 9.63 9.87 20.32
CA TYR A 73 8.62 10.06 19.29
C TYR A 73 8.29 11.53 19.05
N VAL A 74 8.04 12.29 20.15
CA VAL A 74 7.73 13.73 20.05
C VAL A 74 8.91 14.48 19.44
N LYS A 75 10.13 14.26 19.95
CA LYS A 75 11.35 14.92 19.48
C LYS A 75 11.59 14.66 17.98
N GLU A 76 11.52 13.40 17.56
CA GLU A 76 11.73 13.01 16.15
C GLU A 76 10.65 13.59 15.24
N THR A 77 9.37 13.50 15.66
CA THR A 77 8.25 14.01 14.88
C THR A 77 8.29 15.53 14.74
N ILE A 78 8.65 16.27 15.80
CA ILE A 78 8.85 17.72 15.74
C ILE A 78 9.95 18.06 14.75
N ALA A 79 11.11 17.42 14.85
CA ALA A 79 12.23 17.65 13.95
C ALA A 79 11.87 17.40 12.47
N ASP A 80 11.10 16.36 12.20
CA ASP A 80 10.62 16.04 10.84
C ASP A 80 9.64 17.09 10.30
N TYR A 81 8.71 17.58 11.12
CA TYR A 81 7.80 18.64 10.71
C TYR A 81 8.52 19.97 10.50
N GLU A 82 9.41 20.36 11.42
CA GLU A 82 10.22 21.59 11.29
C GLU A 82 11.07 21.56 10.01
N LYS A 83 11.72 20.42 9.74
CA LYS A 83 12.48 20.22 8.51
C LYS A 83 11.60 20.35 7.27
N SER A 84 10.42 19.71 7.27
CA SER A 84 9.46 19.76 6.15
C SER A 84 8.96 21.18 5.90
N ILE A 85 8.63 21.92 6.95
CA ILE A 85 8.22 23.34 6.87
C ILE A 85 9.34 24.18 6.29
N LYS A 86 10.56 24.02 6.79
CA LYS A 86 11.73 24.75 6.29
C LYS A 86 11.96 24.49 4.79
N GLU A 87 12.01 23.24 4.39
CA GLU A 87 12.22 22.84 2.99
C GLU A 87 11.12 23.40 2.05
N LYS A 88 9.84 23.34 2.50
CA LYS A 88 8.72 23.91 1.72
C LYS A 88 8.83 25.42 1.61
N ASN A 89 9.20 26.12 2.67
CA ASN A 89 9.37 27.58 2.65
C ASN A 89 10.53 27.99 1.73
N GLU A 90 11.67 27.29 1.78
CA GLU A 90 12.79 27.52 0.88
C GLU A 90 12.40 27.28 -0.59
N ARG A 91 11.63 26.23 -0.86
CA ARG A 91 11.10 25.91 -2.19
C ARG A 91 10.15 27.01 -2.67
N LYS A 92 9.21 27.43 -1.81
CA LYS A 92 8.27 28.51 -2.09
C LYS A 92 8.99 29.82 -2.45
N LYS A 93 10.08 30.13 -1.74
CA LYS A 93 10.93 31.29 -2.04
C LYS A 93 11.55 31.16 -3.43
N ARG A 94 12.19 30.02 -3.75
CA ARG A 94 12.80 29.81 -5.08
C ARG A 94 11.79 29.97 -6.21
N TYR A 95 10.59 29.40 -6.10
CA TYR A 95 9.52 29.58 -7.09
C TYR A 95 9.10 31.05 -7.19
N SER A 96 8.95 31.74 -6.06
CA SER A 96 8.53 33.13 -6.04
C SER A 96 9.55 34.06 -6.69
N ASP A 97 10.84 33.84 -6.45
CA ASP A 97 11.94 34.63 -7.01
C ASP A 97 11.98 34.50 -8.55
N ILE A 98 11.76 33.31 -9.09
CA ILE A 98 11.72 33.09 -10.54
C ILE A 98 10.40 33.60 -11.15
N LEU A 99 9.27 33.42 -10.44
CA LEU A 99 7.97 33.92 -10.89
C LEU A 99 7.98 35.47 -11.01
N GLU A 100 8.62 36.15 -10.07
CA GLU A 100 8.78 37.61 -10.13
C GLU A 100 9.60 38.05 -11.35
N LYS A 101 10.73 37.35 -11.61
CA LYS A 101 11.53 37.59 -12.82
C LYS A 101 10.74 37.36 -14.10
N ALA A 102 9.97 36.24 -14.16
CA ALA A 102 9.12 35.97 -15.32
C ALA A 102 8.04 37.03 -15.54
N LYS A 103 7.43 37.54 -14.47
CA LYS A 103 6.44 38.62 -14.54
C LYS A 103 7.05 39.94 -15.04
N ASN A 104 8.27 40.26 -14.58
CA ASN A 104 8.94 41.51 -14.93
C ASN A 104 9.65 41.46 -16.29
N TRP A 105 9.85 40.25 -16.86
CA TRP A 105 10.45 40.10 -18.17
C TRP A 105 9.59 40.75 -19.26
N GLN A 106 10.21 41.58 -20.13
CA GLN A 106 9.54 42.23 -21.26
C GLN A 106 9.77 41.37 -22.52
N PRO A 107 8.71 40.78 -23.09
CA PRO A 107 8.81 40.01 -24.30
C PRO A 107 9.27 40.85 -25.49
N PRO A 108 10.24 40.41 -26.30
CA PRO A 108 10.73 41.20 -27.43
C PRO A 108 9.75 41.26 -28.61
N THR A 109 8.84 40.27 -28.72
CA THR A 109 7.81 40.21 -29.77
C THR A 109 6.49 39.68 -29.20
N LYS A 110 5.39 39.83 -29.94
CA LYS A 110 4.09 39.26 -29.57
C LYS A 110 4.07 37.75 -29.43
N GLU A 111 4.91 37.07 -30.19
CA GLU A 111 5.02 35.61 -30.06
C GLU A 111 5.60 35.18 -28.69
N HIS A 112 6.51 35.99 -28.15
CA HIS A 112 7.10 35.73 -26.84
C HIS A 112 6.14 36.05 -25.66
N GLU A 113 5.04 36.77 -25.91
CA GLU A 113 3.99 36.96 -24.89
C GLU A 113 3.36 35.64 -24.46
N ARG A 114 3.16 34.69 -25.40
CA ARG A 114 2.64 33.36 -25.10
C ARG A 114 3.63 32.56 -24.25
N LEU A 115 4.93 32.68 -24.53
CA LEU A 115 5.97 32.05 -23.71
C LEU A 115 5.96 32.61 -22.29
N LYS A 116 5.83 33.94 -22.13
CA LYS A 116 5.73 34.58 -20.81
C LYS A 116 4.52 34.05 -20.04
N ALA A 117 3.37 33.97 -20.66
CA ALA A 117 2.15 33.45 -20.04
C ALA A 117 2.34 32.00 -19.58
N PHE A 118 2.91 31.15 -20.45
CA PHE A 118 3.21 29.76 -20.12
C PHE A 118 4.19 29.64 -18.94
N MET A 119 5.29 30.40 -18.93
CA MET A 119 6.24 30.39 -17.80
C MET A 119 5.57 30.75 -16.47
N ILE A 120 4.71 31.78 -16.46
CA ILE A 120 3.98 32.25 -15.28
C ILE A 120 3.02 31.16 -14.79
N GLU A 121 2.25 30.54 -15.69
CA GLU A 121 1.35 29.44 -15.40
C GLU A 121 2.10 28.26 -14.77
N GLN A 122 3.15 27.74 -15.42
CA GLN A 122 3.94 26.62 -14.93
C GLN A 122 4.53 26.88 -13.53
N LEU A 123 5.07 28.09 -13.29
CA LEU A 123 5.63 28.45 -11.99
C LEU A 123 4.55 28.59 -10.91
N THR A 124 3.36 29.10 -11.28
CA THR A 124 2.25 29.27 -10.35
C THR A 124 1.69 27.91 -9.93
N ASP A 125 1.45 27.02 -10.89
CA ASP A 125 0.90 25.70 -10.65
C ASP A 125 1.88 24.83 -9.87
N SER A 126 3.14 24.81 -10.27
CA SER A 126 4.20 24.08 -9.56
C SER A 126 4.36 24.59 -8.13
N ARG A 127 4.36 25.91 -7.92
CA ARG A 127 4.45 26.48 -6.56
C ARG A 127 3.25 26.09 -5.70
N SER A 128 2.05 26.11 -6.28
CA SER A 128 0.82 25.71 -5.56
C SER A 128 0.87 24.25 -5.15
N PHE A 129 1.27 23.38 -6.07
CA PHE A 129 1.35 21.93 -5.83
C PHE A 129 2.49 21.56 -4.87
N ASP A 130 3.72 22.00 -5.16
CA ASP A 130 4.92 21.57 -4.43
C ASP A 130 5.05 22.22 -3.04
N CYS A 131 4.47 23.40 -2.84
CA CYS A 131 4.53 24.14 -1.58
C CYS A 131 3.21 24.18 -0.82
N GLY A 132 2.15 23.55 -1.35
CA GLY A 132 0.87 23.43 -0.68
C GLY A 132 0.94 22.63 0.63
N GLY A 133 -0.10 22.79 1.47
CA GLY A 133 -0.24 22.03 2.72
C GLY A 133 0.69 22.46 3.86
N LEU A 134 1.31 23.65 3.80
CA LEU A 134 2.09 24.18 4.92
C LEU A 134 1.25 24.28 6.19
N ASP A 135 0.02 24.77 6.08
CA ASP A 135 -0.92 24.91 7.20
C ASP A 135 -1.15 23.57 7.93
N HIS A 136 -1.17 22.47 7.16
CA HIS A 136 -1.28 21.12 7.73
C HIS A 136 -0.05 20.78 8.59
N TYR A 137 1.17 21.01 8.07
CA TYR A 137 2.39 20.73 8.83
C TYR A 137 2.51 21.61 10.08
N GLU A 138 2.14 22.88 9.99
CA GLU A 138 2.11 23.79 11.12
C GLU A 138 1.05 23.38 12.15
N HIS A 139 -0.11 22.90 11.71
CA HIS A 139 -1.13 22.37 12.59
C HIS A 139 -0.63 21.12 13.31
N GLU A 140 -0.09 20.14 12.58
CA GLU A 140 0.42 18.90 13.18
C GLU A 140 1.60 19.16 14.14
N LEU A 141 2.45 20.13 13.83
CA LEU A 141 3.52 20.56 14.74
C LEU A 141 2.97 21.07 16.06
N LYS A 142 1.89 21.87 16.03
CA LYS A 142 1.19 22.33 17.24
C LYS A 142 0.56 21.18 18.01
N VAL A 143 -0.09 20.25 17.30
CA VAL A 143 -0.72 19.08 17.90
C VAL A 143 0.31 18.21 18.60
N ILE A 144 1.43 17.89 17.94
CA ILE A 144 2.47 17.03 18.54
C ILE A 144 3.19 17.73 19.71
N SER A 145 3.42 19.05 19.62
CA SER A 145 4.04 19.84 20.68
C SER A 145 3.15 19.94 21.93
N ALA A 146 1.85 19.89 21.77
CA ALA A 146 0.88 19.90 22.87
C ALA A 146 0.51 18.50 23.40
N MET A 147 0.96 17.43 22.71
CA MET A 147 0.61 16.05 23.05
C MET A 147 1.17 15.66 24.42
N THR A 148 0.33 15.07 25.24
CA THR A 148 0.78 14.50 26.52
C THR A 148 1.11 13.01 26.39
N TYR A 149 1.94 12.49 27.30
CA TYR A 149 2.19 11.04 27.37
C TYR A 149 0.90 10.23 27.53
N LYS A 150 -0.10 10.76 28.26
CA LYS A 150 -1.39 10.10 28.44
C LYS A 150 -2.14 9.96 27.11
N ASP A 151 -2.14 11.02 26.30
CA ASP A 151 -2.80 11.02 24.98
C ASP A 151 -2.09 10.08 24.01
N TYR A 152 -0.76 10.10 24.01
CA TYR A 152 0.05 9.17 23.22
C TYR A 152 -0.23 7.71 23.60
N ALA A 153 -0.21 7.38 24.89
CA ALA A 153 -0.49 6.03 25.36
C ALA A 153 -1.93 5.58 25.03
N LYS A 154 -2.91 6.49 25.14
CA LYS A 154 -4.31 6.24 24.74
C LYS A 154 -4.41 5.99 23.24
N LYS A 155 -3.75 6.81 22.42
CA LYS A 155 -3.70 6.64 20.96
C LYS A 155 -3.11 5.28 20.59
N LYS A 156 -1.96 4.91 21.17
CA LYS A 156 -1.30 3.62 20.91
C LYS A 156 -2.15 2.42 21.33
N LEU A 157 -2.86 2.51 22.44
CA LEU A 157 -3.79 1.47 22.86
C LEU A 157 -4.98 1.35 21.89
N ALA A 158 -5.53 2.48 21.44
CA ALA A 158 -6.63 2.47 20.48
C ALA A 158 -6.21 1.91 19.11
N GLU A 159 -5.01 2.25 18.63
CA GLU A 159 -4.42 1.66 17.42
C GLU A 159 -4.25 0.14 17.57
N HIS A 160 -3.72 -0.30 18.70
CA HIS A 160 -3.55 -1.72 19.01
C HIS A 160 -4.89 -2.48 19.04
N ASN A 161 -5.91 -1.95 19.70
CA ASN A 161 -7.23 -2.57 19.77
C ASN A 161 -7.88 -2.69 18.38
N ARG A 162 -7.80 -1.63 17.56
CA ARG A 162 -8.28 -1.66 16.16
C ARG A 162 -7.55 -2.72 15.33
N SER A 163 -6.25 -2.85 15.53
CA SER A 163 -5.45 -3.88 14.85
C SER A 163 -5.89 -5.30 15.25
N ILE A 164 -6.19 -5.53 16.54
CA ILE A 164 -6.73 -6.81 17.00
C ILE A 164 -8.08 -7.12 16.35
N GLU A 165 -9.01 -6.15 16.34
CA GLU A 165 -10.33 -6.34 15.74
C GLU A 165 -10.21 -6.65 14.24
N TYR A 166 -9.40 -5.88 13.53
CA TYR A 166 -9.11 -6.12 12.11
C TYR A 166 -8.59 -7.56 11.88
N HIS A 167 -7.53 -7.95 12.59
CA HIS A 167 -6.93 -9.26 12.36
C HIS A 167 -7.86 -10.41 12.77
N LYS A 168 -8.71 -10.25 13.79
CA LYS A 168 -9.72 -11.27 14.15
C LYS A 168 -10.77 -11.46 13.06
N GLU A 169 -11.27 -10.36 12.49
CA GLU A 169 -12.27 -10.43 11.42
C GLU A 169 -11.69 -11.14 10.18
N TYR A 170 -10.48 -10.76 9.78
CA TYR A 170 -9.85 -11.32 8.58
C TYR A 170 -9.34 -12.75 8.81
N GLU A 171 -8.88 -13.11 10.01
CA GLU A 171 -8.54 -14.50 10.36
C GLU A 171 -9.71 -15.46 10.12
N ALA A 172 -10.90 -15.07 10.61
CA ALA A 172 -12.09 -15.90 10.43
C ALA A 172 -12.47 -16.08 8.94
N LYS A 173 -12.36 -15.00 8.15
CA LYS A 173 -12.61 -15.03 6.70
C LYS A 173 -11.58 -15.90 5.98
N ASP A 174 -10.31 -15.75 6.28
CA ASP A 174 -9.24 -16.52 5.66
C ASP A 174 -9.38 -18.02 5.95
N LEU A 175 -9.56 -18.39 7.21
CA LEU A 175 -9.74 -19.79 7.61
C LEU A 175 -10.96 -20.42 6.95
N PHE A 176 -12.06 -19.67 6.83
CA PHE A 176 -13.25 -20.12 6.09
C PHE A 176 -12.90 -20.37 4.62
N ASN A 177 -12.24 -19.42 3.95
CA ASN A 177 -11.87 -19.53 2.55
C ASN A 177 -10.90 -20.68 2.31
N ILE A 178 -9.91 -20.89 3.19
CA ILE A 178 -8.96 -22.00 3.13
C ILE A 178 -9.71 -23.34 3.23
N LYS A 179 -10.66 -23.46 4.17
CA LYS A 179 -11.46 -24.69 4.32
C LYS A 179 -12.32 -24.97 3.08
N GLN A 180 -12.98 -23.95 2.53
CA GLN A 180 -13.77 -24.10 1.31
C GLN A 180 -12.89 -24.52 0.12
N ARG A 181 -11.72 -23.87 -0.04
CA ARG A 181 -10.75 -24.22 -1.06
C ARG A 181 -10.25 -25.66 -0.89
N ASN A 182 -9.85 -26.04 0.30
CA ASN A 182 -9.34 -27.37 0.57
C ASN A 182 -10.41 -28.46 0.31
N LYS A 183 -11.67 -28.17 0.69
CA LYS A 183 -12.79 -29.07 0.39
C LYS A 183 -12.96 -29.22 -1.12
N TRP A 184 -13.00 -28.12 -1.87
CA TRP A 184 -13.15 -28.17 -3.32
C TRP A 184 -12.02 -28.97 -3.99
N ILE A 185 -10.77 -28.78 -3.56
CA ILE A 185 -9.61 -29.53 -4.08
C ILE A 185 -9.73 -31.01 -3.72
N LYS A 186 -10.12 -31.34 -2.48
CA LYS A 186 -10.32 -32.72 -2.06
C LYS A 186 -11.41 -33.41 -2.89
N ASP A 187 -12.58 -32.77 -3.02
CA ASP A 187 -13.69 -33.31 -3.82
C ASP A 187 -13.25 -33.57 -5.27
N LEU A 188 -12.41 -32.67 -5.85
CA LEU A 188 -11.83 -32.87 -7.18
C LEU A 188 -10.94 -34.12 -7.23
N TYR A 189 -9.99 -34.25 -6.29
CA TYR A 189 -9.08 -35.40 -6.27
C TYR A 189 -9.81 -36.75 -6.05
N ASP A 190 -10.86 -36.74 -5.21
CA ASP A 190 -11.66 -37.92 -4.91
C ASP A 190 -12.50 -38.34 -6.13
N SER A 191 -12.75 -37.46 -7.08
CA SER A 191 -13.51 -37.72 -8.33
C SER A 191 -12.65 -38.22 -9.50
N LEU A 192 -11.31 -38.11 -9.41
CA LEU A 192 -10.35 -38.46 -10.47
C LEU A 192 -9.55 -39.71 -10.15
#